data_807207b79582f75de2bd819fcf31c227
#
_entry.id   807207b79582f75de2bd819fcf31c227
#
_cell.length_a   1.000
_cell.length_b   1.000
_cell.length_c   1.000
_cell.angle_alpha   90.00
_cell.angle_beta   90.00
_cell.angle_gamma   90.00
#
_symmetry.space_group_name_H-M   'P 1'
#
loop_
_entity.id
_entity.type
_entity.pdbx_description
1 polymer ?
#
loop_
_entity_poly.entity_id
_entity_poly.type
_entity_poly.pdbx_seq_one_letter_code
_entity_poly.pdbx_strand_id
1 'polypeptide(L)'
;TIRKNAILLPAYTLLLGLLALLGYMGRGAGLKLTNNNDVVPSLFKLLFPSWMSGFAFAAIAIGALVPAAVMSIGSANLFTRNFWKAYVNPDLTPAGEAQVAKLTSLVVKLGALLAVIFLPTKFALDLQLLGGLWILQTFPALVFGLYVGWFRAPSLLAGWAVGLFGGSALAWGDGLKPVHAVHLGPVQFSAYVGLLALVVNILVAVVVNLALPARPPVHSRLALSGSGAGER
;
A
#
# COMPACT_ATOMS: atom_id res chain seq x y z
N THR A 1 -21.46 -1.85 17.34
CA THR A 1 -20.08 -2.19 16.95
C THR A 1 -19.40 -1.02 16.23
N ILE A 2 -20.01 -0.40 15.20
CA ILE A 2 -19.42 0.70 14.40
C ILE A 2 -19.06 1.91 15.26
N ARG A 3 -19.96 2.37 16.15
CA ARG A 3 -19.70 3.49 17.09
C ARG A 3 -18.50 3.24 18.01
N LYS A 4 -18.34 2.02 18.52
CA LYS A 4 -17.18 1.66 19.36
C LYS A 4 -15.88 1.71 18.56
N ASN A 5 -15.88 1.17 17.34
CA ASN A 5 -14.70 1.19 16.46
C ASN A 5 -14.33 2.62 16.03
N ALA A 6 -15.30 3.49 15.80
CA ALA A 6 -15.06 4.90 15.44
C ALA A 6 -14.33 5.69 16.53
N ILE A 7 -14.46 5.27 17.80
CA ILE A 7 -13.75 5.89 18.94
C ILE A 7 -12.44 5.15 19.22
N LEU A 8 -12.43 3.82 19.18
CA LEU A 8 -11.27 3.01 19.53
C LEU A 8 -10.14 3.13 18.52
N LEU A 9 -10.44 3.25 17.21
CA LEU A 9 -9.42 3.41 16.18
C LEU A 9 -8.61 4.70 16.33
N PRO A 10 -9.21 5.90 16.50
CA PRO A 10 -8.46 7.11 16.79
C PRO A 10 -7.67 7.03 18.10
N ALA A 11 -8.22 6.42 19.16
CA ALA A 11 -7.50 6.22 20.42
C ALA A 11 -6.28 5.31 20.23
N TYR A 12 -6.39 4.25 19.46
CA TYR A 12 -5.26 3.39 19.08
C TYR A 12 -4.21 4.17 18.27
N THR A 13 -4.64 4.99 17.32
CA THR A 13 -3.73 5.85 16.53
C THR A 13 -2.99 6.86 17.41
N LEU A 14 -3.65 7.40 18.44
CA LEU A 14 -3.00 8.26 19.43
C LEU A 14 -1.88 7.51 20.17
N LEU A 15 -2.12 6.26 20.59
CA LEU A 15 -1.08 5.43 21.22
C LEU A 15 0.12 5.22 20.27
N LEU A 16 -0.13 4.96 18.99
CA LEU A 16 0.93 4.87 17.99
C LEU A 16 1.70 6.20 17.84
N GLY A 17 1.00 7.33 17.90
CA GLY A 17 1.63 8.67 17.91
C GLY A 17 2.55 8.88 19.11
N LEU A 18 2.16 8.37 20.29
CA LEU A 18 3.02 8.43 21.48
C LEU A 18 4.29 7.61 21.35
N LEU A 19 4.27 6.51 20.59
CA LEU A 19 5.49 5.74 20.28
C LEU A 19 6.50 6.56 19.48
N ALA A 20 6.07 7.52 18.67
CA ALA A 20 6.98 8.43 17.97
C ALA A 20 7.82 9.29 18.91
N LEU A 21 7.34 9.55 20.14
CA LEU A 21 8.09 10.28 21.18
C LEU A 21 9.35 9.54 21.60
N LEU A 22 9.41 8.21 21.47
CA LEU A 22 10.63 7.43 21.74
C LEU A 22 11.81 7.90 20.86
N GLY A 23 11.54 8.33 19.63
CA GLY A 23 12.57 8.91 18.77
C GLY A 23 13.14 10.21 19.33
N TYR A 24 12.29 11.08 19.88
CA TYR A 24 12.71 12.32 20.54
C TYR A 24 13.45 12.04 21.86
N MET A 25 12.98 11.05 22.63
CA MET A 25 13.67 10.60 23.85
C MET A 25 15.09 10.12 23.55
N GLY A 26 15.30 9.38 22.45
CA GLY A 26 16.63 8.96 22.03
C GLY A 26 17.57 10.13 21.75
N ARG A 27 17.07 11.16 21.10
CA ARG A 27 17.83 12.40 20.88
C ARG A 27 18.11 13.15 22.19
N GLY A 28 17.11 13.26 23.06
CA GLY A 28 17.25 13.88 24.37
C GLY A 28 18.23 13.14 25.29
N ALA A 29 18.33 11.81 25.15
CA ALA A 29 19.32 10.99 25.84
C ALA A 29 20.75 11.08 25.25
N GLY A 30 20.96 11.92 24.25
CA GLY A 30 22.29 12.14 23.64
C GLY A 30 22.77 11.00 22.74
N LEU A 31 21.89 10.10 22.30
CA LEU A 31 22.24 9.01 21.39
C LEU A 31 22.64 9.55 20.02
N LYS A 32 23.90 9.36 19.65
CA LYS A 32 24.43 9.65 18.31
C LYS A 32 24.38 8.38 17.48
N LEU A 33 23.31 8.22 16.72
CA LEU A 33 23.09 7.02 15.92
C LEU A 33 23.26 7.32 14.43
N THR A 34 23.91 6.42 13.73
CA THR A 34 24.10 6.49 12.28
C THR A 34 22.78 6.15 11.55
N ASN A 35 21.96 5.30 12.18
CA ASN A 35 20.68 4.86 11.63
C ASN A 35 19.55 5.18 12.60
N ASN A 36 18.55 5.92 12.13
CA ASN A 36 17.38 6.29 12.94
C ASN A 36 16.55 5.06 13.40
N ASN A 37 16.64 3.93 12.72
CA ASN A 37 15.94 2.70 13.10
C ASN A 37 16.48 2.09 14.39
N ASP A 38 17.71 2.43 14.78
CA ASP A 38 18.36 1.88 15.97
C ASP A 38 18.06 2.67 17.26
N VAL A 39 17.29 3.76 17.17
CA VAL A 39 16.98 4.64 18.32
C VAL A 39 16.32 3.85 19.45
N VAL A 40 15.23 3.13 19.16
CA VAL A 40 14.46 2.42 20.18
C VAL A 40 15.26 1.26 20.78
N PRO A 41 15.90 0.38 20.00
CA PRO A 41 16.80 -0.65 20.55
C PRO A 41 17.92 -0.07 21.42
N SER A 42 18.53 1.05 21.01
CA SER A 42 19.60 1.69 21.76
C SER A 42 19.11 2.33 23.05
N LEU A 43 17.92 2.92 23.06
CA LEU A 43 17.28 3.41 24.28
C LEU A 43 17.06 2.29 25.30
N PHE A 44 16.56 1.13 24.86
CA PHE A 44 16.38 0.00 25.76
C PHE A 44 17.71 -0.47 26.35
N LYS A 45 18.78 -0.55 25.56
CA LYS A 45 20.11 -0.89 26.05
C LYS A 45 20.68 0.13 27.04
N LEU A 46 20.36 1.42 26.86
CA LEU A 46 20.84 2.50 27.71
C LEU A 46 20.11 2.55 29.05
N LEU A 47 18.79 2.41 29.03
CA LEU A 47 17.92 2.69 30.18
C LEU A 47 17.59 1.47 31.03
N PHE A 48 17.73 0.25 30.47
CA PHE A 48 17.26 -0.97 31.12
C PHE A 48 18.37 -2.01 31.27
N PRO A 49 18.29 -2.87 32.28
CA PRO A 49 19.20 -3.99 32.46
C PRO A 49 19.09 -4.99 31.28
N SER A 50 20.15 -5.77 31.06
CA SER A 50 20.30 -6.65 29.89
C SER A 50 19.14 -7.64 29.70
N TRP A 51 18.59 -8.21 30.77
CA TRP A 51 17.48 -9.14 30.70
C TRP A 51 16.21 -8.46 30.17
N MET A 52 15.92 -7.24 30.60
CA MET A 52 14.76 -6.46 30.17
C MET A 52 14.92 -5.99 28.72
N SER A 53 16.13 -5.59 28.33
CA SER A 53 16.45 -5.26 26.94
C SER A 53 16.26 -6.47 26.03
N GLY A 54 16.67 -7.67 26.46
CA GLY A 54 16.46 -8.92 25.74
C GLY A 54 14.97 -9.26 25.58
N PHE A 55 14.18 -9.08 26.63
CA PHE A 55 12.72 -9.26 26.58
C PHE A 55 12.06 -8.25 25.60
N ALA A 56 12.45 -6.98 25.64
CA ALA A 56 11.95 -5.97 24.73
C ALA A 56 12.30 -6.28 23.26
N PHE A 57 13.50 -6.77 22.98
CA PHE A 57 13.89 -7.18 21.63
C PHE A 57 13.12 -8.39 21.15
N ALA A 58 12.87 -9.37 22.00
CA ALA A 58 12.00 -10.50 21.68
C ALA A 58 10.58 -10.05 21.37
N ALA A 59 10.02 -9.13 22.16
CA ALA A 59 8.70 -8.56 21.92
C ALA A 59 8.61 -7.81 20.57
N ILE A 60 9.62 -7.02 20.23
CA ILE A 60 9.71 -6.34 18.92
C ILE A 60 9.77 -7.36 17.78
N ALA A 61 10.59 -8.41 17.92
CA ALA A 61 10.72 -9.45 16.89
C ALA A 61 9.40 -10.21 16.68
N ILE A 62 8.71 -10.60 17.76
CA ILE A 62 7.40 -11.28 17.70
C ILE A 62 6.35 -10.34 17.10
N GLY A 63 6.35 -9.07 17.51
CA GLY A 63 5.45 -8.06 16.99
C GLY A 63 5.59 -7.82 15.49
N ALA A 64 6.80 -7.95 14.94
CA ALA A 64 7.04 -7.87 13.50
C ALA A 64 6.67 -9.16 12.74
N LEU A 65 6.79 -10.32 13.38
CA LEU A 65 6.54 -11.62 12.75
C LEU A 65 5.08 -11.80 12.33
N VAL A 66 4.14 -11.38 13.17
CA VAL A 66 2.70 -11.57 12.91
C VAL A 66 2.22 -10.81 11.67
N PRO A 67 2.46 -9.48 11.52
CA PRO A 67 2.11 -8.76 10.30
C PRO A 67 2.80 -9.34 9.05
N ALA A 68 4.07 -9.72 9.15
CA ALA A 68 4.79 -10.31 8.03
C ALA A 68 4.17 -11.64 7.57
N ALA A 69 3.74 -12.48 8.52
CA ALA A 69 3.04 -13.72 8.21
C ALA A 69 1.70 -13.46 7.52
N VAL A 70 0.88 -12.54 8.05
CA VAL A 70 -0.43 -12.19 7.49
C VAL A 70 -0.29 -11.61 6.09
N MET A 71 0.64 -10.67 5.88
CA MET A 71 0.90 -10.07 4.57
C MET A 71 1.35 -11.11 3.54
N SER A 72 2.22 -12.04 3.93
CA SER A 72 2.70 -13.10 3.03
C SER A 72 1.60 -14.07 2.63
N ILE A 73 0.70 -14.43 3.56
CA ILE A 73 -0.47 -15.29 3.29
C ILE A 73 -1.49 -14.53 2.43
N GLY A 74 -1.74 -13.26 2.72
CA GLY A 74 -2.64 -12.41 1.94
C GLY A 74 -2.19 -12.31 0.49
N SER A 75 -0.92 -11.98 0.26
CA SER A 75 -0.33 -11.89 -1.09
C SER A 75 -0.40 -13.24 -1.82
N ALA A 76 -0.12 -14.34 -1.12
CA ALA A 76 -0.18 -15.68 -1.69
C ALA A 76 -1.61 -16.06 -2.11
N ASN A 77 -2.62 -15.76 -1.30
CA ASN A 77 -4.02 -16.03 -1.62
C ASN A 77 -4.50 -15.20 -2.81
N LEU A 78 -4.12 -13.90 -2.87
CA LEU A 78 -4.45 -13.03 -3.99
C LEU A 78 -3.83 -13.55 -5.30
N PHE A 79 -2.55 -13.93 -5.27
CA PHE A 79 -1.88 -14.52 -6.42
C PHE A 79 -2.55 -15.82 -6.87
N THR A 80 -2.82 -16.73 -5.92
CA THR A 80 -3.41 -18.02 -6.23
C THR A 80 -4.79 -17.90 -6.86
N ARG A 81 -5.66 -17.05 -6.32
CA ARG A 81 -7.03 -16.93 -6.80
C ARG A 81 -7.16 -16.06 -8.04
N ASN A 82 -6.45 -14.91 -8.07
CA ASN A 82 -6.65 -13.91 -9.12
C ASN A 82 -5.73 -14.11 -10.32
N PHE A 83 -4.62 -14.82 -10.13
CA PHE A 83 -3.68 -15.09 -11.22
C PHE A 83 -3.61 -16.59 -11.54
N TRP A 84 -3.20 -17.41 -10.61
CA TRP A 84 -2.96 -18.83 -10.88
C TRP A 84 -4.24 -19.55 -11.32
N LYS A 85 -5.31 -19.44 -10.56
CA LYS A 85 -6.59 -20.08 -10.87
C LYS A 85 -7.28 -19.45 -12.09
N ALA A 86 -7.13 -18.14 -12.29
CA ALA A 86 -7.78 -17.46 -13.41
C ALA A 86 -7.11 -17.74 -14.76
N TYR A 87 -5.76 -17.88 -14.79
CA TYR A 87 -5.01 -17.91 -16.05
C TYR A 87 -4.18 -19.19 -16.26
N VAL A 88 -3.78 -19.89 -15.19
CA VAL A 88 -2.89 -21.05 -15.28
C VAL A 88 -3.65 -22.36 -15.15
N ASN A 89 -4.51 -22.49 -14.14
CA ASN A 89 -5.29 -23.69 -13.90
C ASN A 89 -6.67 -23.36 -13.33
N PRO A 90 -7.70 -23.17 -14.17
CA PRO A 90 -9.06 -22.87 -13.74
C PRO A 90 -9.71 -23.97 -12.90
N ASP A 91 -9.35 -25.24 -13.15
CA ASP A 91 -9.93 -26.42 -12.49
C ASP A 91 -9.17 -26.80 -11.20
N LEU A 92 -8.43 -25.86 -10.63
CA LEU A 92 -7.64 -26.09 -9.43
C LEU A 92 -8.52 -26.51 -8.24
N THR A 93 -8.21 -27.67 -7.69
CA THR A 93 -8.91 -28.19 -6.51
C THR A 93 -8.59 -27.37 -5.24
N PRO A 94 -9.44 -27.38 -4.20
CA PRO A 94 -9.14 -26.68 -2.94
C PRO A 94 -7.80 -27.09 -2.29
N ALA A 95 -7.42 -28.36 -2.40
CA ALA A 95 -6.11 -28.83 -1.94
C ALA A 95 -4.96 -28.25 -2.77
N GLY A 96 -5.14 -28.15 -4.10
CA GLY A 96 -4.21 -27.49 -5.01
C GLY A 96 -4.08 -26.00 -4.73
N GLU A 97 -5.19 -25.28 -4.48
CA GLU A 97 -5.15 -23.86 -4.06
C GLU A 97 -4.28 -23.68 -2.81
N ALA A 98 -4.45 -24.55 -1.80
CA ALA A 98 -3.65 -24.50 -0.59
C ALA A 98 -2.15 -24.73 -0.83
N GLN A 99 -1.79 -25.66 -1.74
CA GLN A 99 -0.40 -25.93 -2.10
C GLN A 99 0.23 -24.75 -2.84
N VAL A 100 -0.44 -24.19 -3.86
CA VAL A 100 0.04 -23.01 -4.60
C VAL A 100 0.19 -21.82 -3.65
N ALA A 101 -0.77 -21.58 -2.75
CA ALA A 101 -0.68 -20.51 -1.77
C ALA A 101 0.51 -20.70 -0.80
N LYS A 102 0.77 -21.92 -0.33
CA LYS A 102 1.94 -22.22 0.52
C LYS A 102 3.26 -21.92 -0.21
N LEU A 103 3.39 -22.39 -1.46
CA LEU A 103 4.59 -22.18 -2.25
C LEU A 103 4.79 -20.68 -2.55
N THR A 104 3.74 -19.98 -2.95
CA THR A 104 3.78 -18.51 -3.18
C THR A 104 4.15 -17.76 -1.91
N SER A 105 3.57 -18.14 -0.76
CA SER A 105 3.94 -17.53 0.54
C SER A 105 5.43 -17.75 0.87
N LEU A 106 5.98 -18.91 0.54
CA LEU A 106 7.42 -19.20 0.71
C LEU A 106 8.26 -18.29 -0.20
N VAL A 107 7.89 -18.16 -1.48
CA VAL A 107 8.59 -17.28 -2.43
C VAL A 107 8.56 -15.82 -1.98
N VAL A 108 7.42 -15.32 -1.50
CA VAL A 108 7.29 -13.96 -0.96
C VAL A 108 8.21 -13.75 0.25
N LYS A 109 8.27 -14.73 1.17
CA LYS A 109 9.16 -14.66 2.34
C LYS A 109 10.63 -14.70 1.97
N LEU A 110 11.00 -15.55 1.01
CA LEU A 110 12.38 -15.59 0.49
C LEU A 110 12.74 -14.27 -0.20
N GLY A 111 11.85 -13.70 -0.99
CA GLY A 111 12.03 -12.37 -1.58
C GLY A 111 12.22 -11.27 -0.53
N ALA A 112 11.43 -11.28 0.53
CA ALA A 112 11.59 -10.35 1.65
C ALA A 112 12.92 -10.55 2.38
N LEU A 113 13.34 -11.81 2.62
CA LEU A 113 14.64 -12.13 3.22
C LEU A 113 15.81 -11.62 2.36
N LEU A 114 15.76 -11.86 1.05
CA LEU A 114 16.77 -11.34 0.12
C LEU A 114 16.81 -9.81 0.12
N ALA A 115 15.65 -9.17 0.14
CA ALA A 115 15.58 -7.70 0.26
C ALA A 115 16.26 -7.19 1.54
N VAL A 116 16.04 -7.84 2.69
CA VAL A 116 16.68 -7.47 3.96
C VAL A 116 18.20 -7.67 3.91
N ILE A 117 18.69 -8.72 3.22
CA ILE A 117 20.12 -9.00 3.12
C ILE A 117 20.84 -8.01 2.19
N PHE A 118 20.23 -7.70 1.04
CA PHE A 118 20.86 -6.92 -0.02
C PHE A 118 20.57 -5.42 0.03
N LEU A 119 19.42 -5.02 0.61
CA LEU A 119 19.06 -3.61 0.71
C LEU A 119 19.52 -3.03 2.07
N PRO A 120 20.10 -1.83 2.06
CA PRO A 120 20.46 -1.15 3.30
C PRO A 120 19.23 -0.90 4.19
N THR A 121 19.30 -1.21 5.47
CA THR A 121 18.21 -1.07 6.45
C THR A 121 17.65 0.35 6.57
N LYS A 122 18.46 1.37 6.20
CA LYS A 122 18.02 2.77 6.14
C LYS A 122 16.83 3.02 5.19
N PHE A 123 16.61 2.15 4.21
CA PHE A 123 15.52 2.26 3.24
C PHE A 123 14.24 1.52 3.67
N ALA A 124 14.19 0.88 4.83
CA ALA A 124 13.02 0.09 5.23
C ALA A 124 11.74 0.94 5.31
N LEU A 125 11.81 2.14 5.91
CA LEU A 125 10.68 3.08 5.96
C LEU A 125 10.34 3.64 4.58
N ASP A 126 11.34 3.96 3.77
CA ASP A 126 11.15 4.49 2.43
C ASP A 126 10.45 3.45 1.54
N LEU A 127 10.85 2.18 1.61
CA LEU A 127 10.19 1.08 0.88
C LEU A 127 8.74 0.87 1.33
N GLN A 128 8.45 1.00 2.63
CA GLN A 128 7.08 0.91 3.13
C GLN A 128 6.22 2.06 2.61
N LEU A 129 6.74 3.27 2.61
CA LEU A 129 6.04 4.45 2.07
C LEU A 129 5.87 4.35 0.55
N LEU A 130 6.85 3.80 -0.19
CA LEU A 130 6.70 3.52 -1.62
C LEU A 130 5.63 2.46 -1.89
N GLY A 131 5.52 1.42 -1.06
CA GLY A 131 4.39 0.50 -1.11
C GLY A 131 3.06 1.20 -0.89
N GLY A 132 3.00 2.15 0.04
CA GLY A 132 1.85 3.03 0.26
C GLY A 132 1.49 3.89 -0.94
N LEU A 133 2.48 4.36 -1.71
CA LEU A 133 2.27 5.05 -2.99
C LEU A 133 1.39 4.22 -3.93
N TRP A 134 1.71 2.95 -4.14
CA TRP A 134 0.97 2.07 -5.05
C TRP A 134 -0.45 1.77 -4.57
N ILE A 135 -0.60 1.45 -3.28
CA ILE A 135 -1.91 1.18 -2.67
C ILE A 135 -2.81 2.41 -2.80
N LEU A 136 -2.28 3.60 -2.56
CA LEU A 136 -3.04 4.84 -2.59
C LEU A 136 -3.64 5.13 -3.98
N GLN A 137 -2.97 4.70 -5.08
CA GLN A 137 -3.50 4.88 -6.42
C GLN A 137 -4.75 4.04 -6.70
N THR A 138 -5.03 3.00 -5.94
CA THR A 138 -6.26 2.20 -6.08
C THR A 138 -7.48 2.88 -5.44
N PHE A 139 -7.26 3.86 -4.56
CA PHE A 139 -8.32 4.54 -3.81
C PHE A 139 -9.39 5.20 -4.71
N PRO A 140 -9.06 5.99 -5.76
CA PRO A 140 -10.08 6.57 -6.64
C PRO A 140 -10.91 5.51 -7.37
N ALA A 141 -10.29 4.44 -7.82
CA ALA A 141 -11.00 3.36 -8.51
C ALA A 141 -12.00 2.65 -7.59
N LEU A 142 -11.64 2.42 -6.32
CA LEU A 142 -12.53 1.84 -5.33
C LEU A 142 -13.66 2.79 -4.94
N VAL A 143 -13.33 4.01 -4.52
CA VAL A 143 -14.32 4.95 -3.98
C VAL A 143 -15.21 5.49 -5.09
N PHE A 144 -14.64 6.01 -6.17
CA PHE A 144 -15.44 6.59 -7.24
C PHE A 144 -16.10 5.51 -8.09
N GLY A 145 -15.45 4.36 -8.27
CA GLY A 145 -16.04 3.24 -9.01
C GLY A 145 -17.25 2.62 -8.32
N LEU A 146 -17.28 2.58 -6.99
CA LEU A 146 -18.38 2.00 -6.22
C LEU A 146 -19.49 3.01 -5.89
N TYR A 147 -19.13 4.25 -5.56
CA TYR A 147 -20.08 5.23 -5.01
C TYR A 147 -20.45 6.35 -5.97
N VAL A 148 -19.64 6.61 -7.00
CA VAL A 148 -19.86 7.72 -7.94
C VAL A 148 -20.16 7.18 -9.33
N GLY A 149 -21.44 7.06 -9.68
CA GLY A 149 -21.90 6.54 -10.98
C GLY A 149 -21.47 7.34 -12.21
N TRP A 150 -20.91 8.53 -12.01
CA TRP A 150 -20.43 9.41 -13.08
C TRP A 150 -19.14 8.88 -13.73
N PHE A 151 -18.22 8.31 -12.95
CA PHE A 151 -16.96 7.79 -13.47
C PHE A 151 -17.13 6.49 -14.24
N ARG A 152 -16.31 6.31 -15.28
CA ARG A 152 -16.25 5.11 -16.11
C ARG A 152 -14.97 4.33 -15.82
N ALA A 153 -15.03 3.00 -16.02
CA ALA A 153 -13.87 2.14 -15.82
C ALA A 153 -12.63 2.59 -16.61
N PRO A 154 -12.70 2.97 -17.90
CA PRO A 154 -11.52 3.44 -18.63
C PRO A 154 -10.89 4.70 -18.06
N SER A 155 -11.72 5.67 -17.56
CA SER A 155 -11.18 6.89 -16.94
C SER A 155 -10.48 6.63 -15.63
N LEU A 156 -11.03 5.75 -14.79
CA LEU A 156 -10.41 5.34 -13.52
C LEU A 156 -9.13 4.55 -13.74
N LEU A 157 -9.10 3.67 -14.76
CA LEU A 157 -7.90 2.94 -15.16
C LEU A 157 -6.80 3.86 -15.68
N ALA A 158 -7.16 4.85 -16.49
CA ALA A 158 -6.19 5.84 -16.99
C ALA A 158 -5.60 6.65 -15.83
N GLY A 159 -6.43 7.14 -14.90
CA GLY A 159 -5.99 7.83 -13.71
C GLY A 159 -5.07 6.97 -12.85
N TRP A 160 -5.47 5.73 -12.59
CA TRP A 160 -4.68 4.75 -11.85
C TRP A 160 -3.30 4.51 -12.51
N ALA A 161 -3.27 4.28 -13.81
CA ALA A 161 -2.03 4.02 -14.53
C ALA A 161 -1.09 5.22 -14.47
N VAL A 162 -1.59 6.44 -14.76
CA VAL A 162 -0.78 7.66 -14.71
C VAL A 162 -0.29 7.95 -13.30
N GLY A 163 -1.15 7.78 -12.28
CA GLY A 163 -0.75 7.94 -10.88
C GLY A 163 0.30 6.93 -10.43
N LEU A 164 0.13 5.65 -10.79
CA LEU A 164 1.06 4.58 -10.44
C LEU A 164 2.42 4.78 -11.12
N PHE A 165 2.45 4.89 -12.43
CA PHE A 165 3.69 5.00 -13.18
C PHE A 165 4.35 6.37 -13.02
N GLY A 166 3.57 7.44 -13.03
CA GLY A 166 4.08 8.80 -12.81
C GLY A 166 4.64 8.99 -11.40
N GLY A 167 3.93 8.51 -10.37
CA GLY A 167 4.42 8.53 -9.00
C GLY A 167 5.67 7.68 -8.79
N SER A 168 5.72 6.50 -9.43
CA SER A 168 6.90 5.63 -9.39
C SER A 168 8.10 6.27 -10.08
N ALA A 169 7.89 6.91 -11.23
CA ALA A 169 8.94 7.62 -11.97
C ALA A 169 9.49 8.82 -11.17
N LEU A 170 8.59 9.57 -10.51
CA LEU A 170 8.98 10.67 -9.64
C LEU A 170 9.82 10.18 -8.45
N ALA A 171 9.38 9.13 -7.77
CA ALA A 171 10.13 8.52 -6.67
C ALA A 171 11.48 7.98 -7.12
N TRP A 172 11.56 7.40 -8.32
CA TRP A 172 12.80 6.92 -8.92
C TRP A 172 13.78 8.06 -9.18
N GLY A 173 13.29 9.19 -9.75
CA GLY A 173 14.09 10.40 -9.99
C GLY A 173 14.68 10.99 -8.71
N ASP A 174 13.99 10.86 -7.59
CA ASP A 174 14.45 11.29 -6.27
C ASP A 174 15.33 10.26 -5.52
N GLY A 175 15.78 9.20 -6.20
CA GLY A 175 16.60 8.14 -5.61
C GLY A 175 15.82 7.24 -4.65
N LEU A 176 14.60 6.88 -5.01
CA LEU A 176 13.66 6.05 -4.23
C LEU A 176 13.23 6.70 -2.90
N LYS A 177 13.19 8.03 -2.85
CA LYS A 177 12.65 8.76 -1.70
C LYS A 177 11.14 8.90 -1.82
N PRO A 178 10.39 8.66 -0.74
CA PRO A 178 8.94 8.79 -0.75
C PRO A 178 8.45 10.24 -0.64
N VAL A 179 9.35 11.18 -0.38
CA VAL A 179 9.06 12.61 -0.21
C VAL A 179 9.76 13.41 -1.30
N HIS A 180 8.99 14.21 -2.02
CA HIS A 180 9.46 15.11 -3.07
C HIS A 180 9.39 16.57 -2.61
N ALA A 181 10.43 17.33 -2.94
CA ALA A 181 10.43 18.77 -2.69
C ALA A 181 9.69 19.50 -3.84
N VAL A 182 8.54 20.07 -3.53
CA VAL A 182 7.73 20.83 -4.49
C VAL A 182 8.11 22.30 -4.42
N HIS A 183 8.47 22.87 -5.57
CA HIS A 183 8.80 24.29 -5.72
C HIS A 183 7.71 24.98 -6.57
N LEU A 184 6.86 25.76 -5.90
CA LEU A 184 5.82 26.57 -6.54
C LEU A 184 6.15 28.05 -6.37
N GLY A 185 7.05 28.56 -7.22
CA GLY A 185 7.52 29.93 -7.09
C GLY A 185 8.21 30.18 -5.74
N PRO A 186 7.73 31.14 -4.91
CA PRO A 186 8.33 31.43 -3.60
C PRO A 186 8.00 30.38 -2.53
N VAL A 187 7.03 29.49 -2.77
CA VAL A 187 6.59 28.49 -1.82
C VAL A 187 7.34 27.17 -2.07
N GLN A 188 8.06 26.73 -1.05
CA GLN A 188 8.75 25.42 -1.05
C GLN A 188 8.19 24.57 0.07
N PHE A 189 7.73 23.38 -0.27
CA PHE A 189 7.27 22.41 0.72
C PHE A 189 7.63 20.98 0.28
N SER A 190 7.76 20.10 1.24
CA SER A 190 7.98 18.68 0.98
C SER A 190 6.66 17.93 1.07
N ALA A 191 6.33 17.16 0.05
CA ALA A 191 5.10 16.38 0.00
C ALA A 191 5.38 14.91 -0.24
N TYR A 192 4.53 14.06 0.32
CA TYR A 192 4.57 12.63 0.05
C TYR A 192 4.22 12.36 -1.41
N VAL A 193 5.10 11.68 -2.12
CA VAL A 193 4.94 11.37 -3.56
C VAL A 193 3.61 10.67 -3.85
N GLY A 194 3.17 9.79 -2.94
CA GLY A 194 1.88 9.09 -3.07
C GLY A 194 0.67 10.04 -3.13
N LEU A 195 0.68 11.14 -2.36
CA LEU A 195 -0.39 12.14 -2.39
C LEU A 195 -0.33 12.99 -3.66
N LEU A 196 0.86 13.37 -4.12
CA LEU A 196 1.01 14.08 -5.38
C LEU A 196 0.50 13.25 -6.55
N ALA A 197 0.90 11.98 -6.59
CA ALA A 197 0.45 11.03 -7.58
C ALA A 197 -1.08 10.78 -7.51
N LEU A 198 -1.67 10.76 -6.29
CA LEU A 198 -3.12 10.63 -6.11
C LEU A 198 -3.88 11.83 -6.70
N VAL A 199 -3.39 13.05 -6.49
CA VAL A 199 -4.00 14.24 -7.09
C VAL A 199 -3.96 14.14 -8.61
N VAL A 200 -2.82 13.76 -9.19
CA VAL A 200 -2.68 13.55 -10.64
C VAL A 200 -3.62 12.45 -11.14
N ASN A 201 -3.70 11.32 -10.43
CA ASN A 201 -4.62 10.23 -10.72
C ASN A 201 -6.07 10.73 -10.83
N ILE A 202 -6.55 11.46 -9.81
CA ILE A 202 -7.92 11.99 -9.78
C ILE A 202 -8.14 12.98 -10.95
N LEU A 203 -7.20 13.90 -11.18
CA LEU A 203 -7.30 14.86 -12.26
C LEU A 203 -7.36 14.19 -13.63
N VAL A 204 -6.50 13.20 -13.88
CA VAL A 204 -6.51 12.42 -15.13
C VAL A 204 -7.81 11.65 -15.28
N ALA A 205 -8.30 11.02 -14.20
CA ALA A 205 -9.58 10.32 -14.22
C ALA A 205 -10.74 11.25 -14.58
N VAL A 206 -10.77 12.47 -14.02
CA VAL A 206 -11.76 13.49 -14.34
C VAL A 206 -11.65 13.93 -15.81
N VAL A 207 -10.47 14.31 -16.26
CA VAL A 207 -10.23 14.79 -17.64
C VAL A 207 -10.61 13.73 -18.67
N VAL A 208 -10.14 12.51 -18.47
CA VAL A 208 -10.47 11.38 -19.37
C VAL A 208 -11.97 11.08 -19.34
N ASN A 209 -12.61 11.16 -18.16
CA ASN A 209 -14.05 10.92 -18.04
C ASN A 209 -14.87 11.97 -18.79
N LEU A 210 -14.44 13.23 -18.79
CA LEU A 210 -15.08 14.31 -19.55
C LEU A 210 -14.85 14.16 -21.06
N ALA A 211 -13.69 13.67 -21.48
CA ALA A 211 -13.36 13.45 -22.89
C ALA A 211 -14.08 12.23 -23.51
N LEU A 212 -14.56 11.29 -22.70
CA LEU A 212 -15.27 10.13 -23.21
C LEU A 212 -16.68 10.50 -23.69
N PRO A 213 -17.17 9.93 -24.83
CA PRO A 213 -18.52 10.19 -25.35
C PRO A 213 -19.60 9.77 -24.34
N ALA A 214 -20.74 10.48 -24.32
CA ALA A 214 -21.83 10.20 -23.36
C ALA A 214 -22.27 8.72 -23.43
N ARG A 215 -22.61 8.13 -22.26
CA ARG A 215 -23.17 6.77 -22.23
C ARG A 215 -24.50 6.74 -23.01
N PRO A 216 -24.69 5.80 -23.94
CA PRO A 216 -26.00 5.62 -24.52
C PRO A 216 -27.01 5.26 -23.42
N PRO A 217 -28.24 5.81 -23.47
CA PRO A 217 -29.27 5.53 -22.47
C PRO A 217 -29.53 4.02 -22.36
N VAL A 218 -29.82 3.55 -21.15
CA VAL A 218 -29.98 2.11 -20.83
C VAL A 218 -31.02 1.42 -21.74
N HIS A 219 -32.04 2.14 -22.19
CA HIS A 219 -33.06 1.63 -23.11
C HIS A 219 -32.53 1.17 -24.47
N SER A 220 -31.43 1.75 -24.98
CA SER A 220 -30.83 1.33 -26.25
C SER A 220 -30.12 -0.01 -26.17
N ARG A 221 -29.65 -0.40 -24.98
CA ARG A 221 -29.00 -1.70 -24.77
C ARG A 221 -29.97 -2.86 -24.74
N LEU A 222 -31.18 -2.64 -24.19
CA LEU A 222 -32.26 -3.65 -24.18
C LEU A 222 -32.82 -3.87 -25.58
N ALA A 223 -32.93 -2.81 -26.40
CA ALA A 223 -33.38 -2.92 -27.78
C ALA A 223 -32.42 -3.73 -28.67
N LEU A 224 -31.11 -3.57 -28.47
CA LEU A 224 -30.11 -4.30 -29.24
C LEU A 224 -29.97 -5.77 -28.81
N SER A 225 -30.26 -6.10 -27.54
CA SER A 225 -30.26 -7.48 -27.06
C SER A 225 -31.54 -8.26 -27.46
N GLY A 226 -32.63 -7.56 -27.72
CA GLY A 226 -33.92 -8.15 -28.15
C GLY A 226 -34.02 -8.47 -29.65
N SER A 227 -33.18 -7.80 -30.50
CA SER A 227 -33.24 -8.02 -31.96
C SER A 227 -32.45 -9.26 -32.43
N GLY A 228 -31.63 -9.86 -31.59
CA GLY A 228 -30.84 -11.07 -31.90
C GLY A 228 -31.53 -12.41 -31.56
N ALA A 229 -32.70 -12.39 -30.91
CA ALA A 229 -33.38 -13.61 -30.45
C ALA A 229 -34.54 -14.09 -31.39
N GLY A 230 -34.67 -13.46 -32.53
CA GLY A 230 -35.79 -13.74 -33.48
C GLY A 230 -35.42 -14.49 -34.75
N GLU A 231 -34.15 -14.87 -34.96
CA GLU A 231 -33.72 -15.63 -36.15
C GLU A 231 -32.95 -16.88 -35.76
N ARG A 232 -33.67 -17.89 -35.26
CA ARG A 232 -33.27 -19.32 -35.37
C ARG A 232 -34.48 -20.19 -35.24
#